data_d53de6b43a67e901ba035890cac30034
#
_entry.id   d53de6b43a67e901ba035890cac30034
#
_cell.length_a   1.000
_cell.length_b   1.000
_cell.length_c   1.000
_cell.angle_alpha   90.00
_cell.angle_beta   90.00
_cell.angle_gamma   90.00
#
_symmetry.space_group_name_H-M   'P 1'
#
loop_
_entity.id
_entity.type
_entity.pdbx_description
1 polymer ?
#
loop_
_entity_poly.entity_id
_entity_poly.type
_entity_poly.pdbx_seq_one_letter_code
_entity_poly.pdbx_strand_id
1 'polypeptide(L)'
;IYYYFGSKEQLYVEVLEKLYGDIRNTESELNLGELEPVEAIHRVVEFTFDHHDNNVDFVRIVCIENIHNGENVKQSDTIQAKSQNIIRALEDILRRGEESGEFRAGVHPIDLHLMISSFCFYRISNRHTFSEIFQIELWSDEVKQRHKAMICDAVLRYLKA
;
A
#
# COMPACT_ATOMS: atom_id res chain seq x y z
N ILE A 1 4.33 -27.19 16.05
CA ILE A 1 3.92 -25.82 15.71
C ILE A 1 3.18 -25.18 16.87
N TYR A 2 2.08 -25.75 17.38
CA TYR A 2 1.31 -25.18 18.51
C TYR A 2 2.08 -25.02 19.82
N TYR A 3 3.15 -25.78 20.01
CA TYR A 3 4.03 -25.63 21.18
C TYR A 3 4.75 -24.26 21.21
N TYR A 4 5.03 -23.67 20.04
CA TYR A 4 5.71 -22.37 19.93
C TYR A 4 4.75 -21.18 19.87
N PHE A 5 3.59 -21.36 19.26
CA PHE A 5 2.65 -20.26 18.96
C PHE A 5 1.40 -20.26 19.85
N GLY A 6 1.24 -21.25 20.74
CA GLY A 6 0.11 -21.36 21.66
C GLY A 6 -1.19 -21.79 20.97
N SER A 7 -1.70 -21.04 20.00
CA SER A 7 -2.90 -21.37 19.25
C SER A 7 -2.77 -21.10 17.75
N LYS A 8 -3.73 -21.57 16.96
CA LYS A 8 -3.80 -21.29 15.52
C LYS A 8 -4.07 -19.80 15.25
N GLU A 9 -4.93 -19.21 16.06
CA GLU A 9 -5.27 -17.78 16.00
C GLU A 9 -4.04 -16.91 16.27
N GLN A 10 -3.25 -17.28 17.27
CA GLN A 10 -2.05 -16.57 17.62
C GLN A 10 -0.97 -16.66 16.53
N LEU A 11 -0.79 -17.85 15.94
CA LEU A 11 0.06 -18.01 14.76
C LEU A 11 -0.42 -17.12 13.59
N TYR A 12 -1.73 -17.02 13.37
CA TYR A 12 -2.28 -16.20 12.30
C TYR A 12 -1.99 -14.70 12.52
N VAL A 13 -2.16 -14.21 13.75
CA VAL A 13 -1.81 -12.83 14.12
C VAL A 13 -0.33 -12.55 13.89
N GLU A 14 0.57 -13.47 14.30
CA GLU A 14 2.02 -13.31 14.07
C GLU A 14 2.38 -13.27 12.57
N VAL A 15 1.71 -14.06 11.74
CA VAL A 15 1.87 -13.99 10.27
C VAL A 15 1.43 -12.64 9.73
N LEU A 16 0.30 -12.10 10.19
CA LEU A 16 -0.16 -10.77 9.81
C LEU A 16 0.85 -9.70 10.24
N GLU A 17 1.31 -9.74 11.50
CA GLU A 17 2.32 -8.79 12.01
C GLU A 17 3.61 -8.82 11.21
N LYS A 18 4.07 -10.01 10.81
CA LYS A 18 5.24 -10.16 9.95
C LYS A 18 5.00 -9.50 8.59
N LEU A 19 3.91 -9.82 7.91
CA LEU A 19 3.63 -9.32 6.57
C LEU A 19 3.43 -7.79 6.55
N TYR A 20 2.69 -7.25 7.52
CA TYR A 20 2.57 -5.79 7.67
C TYR A 20 3.88 -5.15 8.10
N GLY A 21 4.68 -5.85 8.93
CA GLY A 21 5.99 -5.39 9.32
C GLY A 21 6.96 -5.31 8.15
N ASP A 22 6.97 -6.28 7.27
CA ASP A 22 7.86 -6.34 6.11
C ASP A 22 7.61 -5.16 5.17
N ILE A 23 6.35 -4.86 4.83
CA ILE A 23 6.03 -3.69 3.99
C ILE A 23 6.43 -2.37 4.66
N ARG A 24 6.13 -2.21 5.97
CA ARG A 24 6.43 -0.96 6.70
C ARG A 24 7.93 -0.75 6.91
N ASN A 25 8.70 -1.81 7.10
CA ASN A 25 10.15 -1.72 7.19
C ASN A 25 10.74 -1.26 5.85
N THR A 26 10.33 -1.87 4.73
CA THR A 26 10.82 -1.49 3.40
C THR A 26 10.40 -0.06 3.03
N GLU A 27 9.18 0.37 3.38
CA GLU A 27 8.76 1.78 3.20
C GLU A 27 9.67 2.76 3.95
N SER A 28 10.13 2.42 5.15
CA SER A 28 11.02 3.29 5.92
C SER A 28 12.40 3.48 5.27
N GLU A 29 12.83 2.55 4.43
CA GLU A 29 14.09 2.61 3.67
C GLU A 29 14.03 3.52 2.43
N LEU A 30 12.83 4.00 2.06
CA LEU A 30 12.65 4.86 0.88
C LEU A 30 13.21 6.29 1.07
N ASN A 31 13.55 6.69 2.30
CA ASN A 31 14.09 8.02 2.64
C ASN A 31 13.27 9.19 2.07
N LEU A 32 11.94 9.07 2.17
CA LEU A 32 10.99 10.00 1.55
C LEU A 32 11.16 11.46 1.99
N GLY A 33 11.69 11.67 3.19
CA GLY A 33 11.95 13.02 3.71
C GLY A 33 13.10 13.76 2.99
N GLU A 34 13.97 13.04 2.29
CA GLU A 34 15.11 13.61 1.55
C GLU A 34 14.75 13.96 0.08
N LEU A 35 13.59 13.49 -0.39
CA LEU A 35 13.14 13.68 -1.77
C LEU A 35 12.27 14.93 -1.90
N GLU A 36 12.29 15.55 -3.07
CA GLU A 36 11.32 16.59 -3.42
C GLU A 36 9.90 16.02 -3.42
N PRO A 37 8.85 16.82 -3.10
CA PRO A 37 7.50 16.31 -2.87
C PRO A 37 6.94 15.46 -4.01
N VAL A 38 7.11 15.89 -5.26
CA VAL A 38 6.63 15.14 -6.44
C VAL A 38 7.37 13.82 -6.58
N GLU A 39 8.69 13.80 -6.38
CA GLU A 39 9.50 12.58 -6.45
C GLU A 39 9.16 11.63 -5.31
N ALA A 40 8.93 12.15 -4.10
CA ALA A 40 8.52 11.34 -2.95
C ALA A 40 7.19 10.63 -3.20
N ILE A 41 6.19 11.34 -3.74
CA ILE A 41 4.90 10.71 -4.13
C ILE A 41 5.11 9.65 -5.20
N HIS A 42 5.91 9.95 -6.22
CA HIS A 42 6.21 8.99 -7.28
C HIS A 42 6.81 7.70 -6.70
N ARG A 43 7.77 7.84 -5.77
CA ARG A 43 8.44 6.74 -5.08
C ARG A 43 7.47 5.90 -4.24
N VAL A 44 6.55 6.54 -3.51
CA VAL A 44 5.52 5.84 -2.73
C VAL A 44 4.60 5.02 -3.64
N VAL A 45 4.15 5.60 -4.75
CA VAL A 45 3.27 4.91 -5.70
C VAL A 45 3.96 3.71 -6.34
N GLU A 46 5.18 3.90 -6.84
CA GLU A 46 5.97 2.81 -7.45
C GLU A 46 6.23 1.69 -6.45
N PHE A 47 6.68 2.03 -5.25
CA PHE A 47 6.92 1.06 -4.18
C PHE A 47 5.65 0.27 -3.86
N THR A 48 4.51 0.96 -3.64
CA THR A 48 3.25 0.30 -3.30
C THR A 48 2.79 -0.63 -4.42
N PHE A 49 2.92 -0.20 -5.67
CA PHE A 49 2.60 -1.01 -6.83
C PHE A 49 3.46 -2.28 -6.88
N ASP A 50 4.78 -2.13 -6.82
CA ASP A 50 5.73 -3.25 -6.93
C ASP A 50 5.64 -4.19 -5.73
N HIS A 51 5.41 -3.66 -4.52
CA HIS A 51 5.23 -4.48 -3.34
C HIS A 51 4.02 -5.42 -3.50
N HIS A 52 2.86 -4.91 -3.91
CA HIS A 52 1.67 -5.75 -4.09
C HIS A 52 1.85 -6.77 -5.23
N ASP A 53 2.52 -6.38 -6.30
CA ASP A 53 2.79 -7.25 -7.44
C ASP A 53 3.73 -8.41 -7.07
N ASN A 54 4.73 -8.15 -6.23
CA ASN A 54 5.73 -9.13 -5.80
C ASN A 54 5.33 -9.93 -4.55
N ASN A 55 4.32 -9.49 -3.80
CA ASN A 55 3.89 -10.10 -2.54
C ASN A 55 2.41 -10.52 -2.59
N VAL A 56 2.06 -11.37 -3.54
CA VAL A 56 0.68 -11.83 -3.76
C VAL A 56 0.06 -12.46 -2.51
N ASP A 57 0.87 -13.15 -1.70
CA ASP A 57 0.38 -13.80 -0.47
C ASP A 57 -0.02 -12.77 0.59
N PHE A 58 0.65 -11.61 0.65
CA PHE A 58 0.20 -10.48 1.46
C PHE A 58 -1.21 -10.03 1.05
N VAL A 59 -1.44 -9.84 -0.24
CA VAL A 59 -2.76 -9.44 -0.75
C VAL A 59 -3.82 -10.49 -0.43
N ARG A 60 -3.50 -11.77 -0.61
CA ARG A 60 -4.42 -12.89 -0.32
C ARG A 60 -4.82 -12.96 1.15
N ILE A 61 -3.86 -12.83 2.07
CA ILE A 61 -4.15 -12.89 3.51
C ILE A 61 -4.97 -11.67 3.96
N VAL A 62 -4.73 -10.49 3.39
CA VAL A 62 -5.55 -9.29 3.64
C VAL A 62 -6.98 -9.49 3.12
N CYS A 63 -7.18 -10.14 1.97
CA CYS A 63 -8.52 -10.51 1.51
C CYS A 63 -9.23 -11.43 2.50
N ILE A 64 -8.54 -12.44 3.03
CA ILE A 64 -9.09 -13.35 4.05
C ILE A 64 -9.46 -12.58 5.31
N GLU A 65 -8.59 -11.69 5.78
CA GLU A 65 -8.84 -10.87 6.96
C GLU A 65 -10.06 -9.94 6.78
N ASN A 66 -10.26 -9.41 5.58
CA ASN A 66 -11.47 -8.62 5.28
C ASN A 66 -12.75 -9.49 5.30
N ILE A 67 -12.70 -10.74 4.87
CA ILE A 67 -13.84 -11.68 5.02
C ILE A 67 -14.17 -11.89 6.49
N HIS A 68 -13.17 -11.88 7.38
CA HIS A 68 -13.30 -12.00 8.82
C HIS A 68 -13.47 -10.65 9.54
N ASN A 69 -13.83 -9.57 8.84
CA ASN A 69 -14.11 -8.25 9.38
C ASN A 69 -12.96 -7.60 10.17
N GLY A 70 -11.71 -7.97 9.88
CA GLY A 70 -10.53 -7.43 10.54
C GLY A 70 -10.36 -7.86 11.99
N GLU A 71 -10.96 -8.98 12.39
CA GLU A 71 -10.96 -9.43 13.79
C GLU A 71 -9.58 -9.72 14.35
N ASN A 72 -8.66 -10.22 13.52
CA ASN A 72 -7.30 -10.51 13.96
C ASN A 72 -6.41 -9.26 13.93
N VAL A 73 -6.57 -8.38 12.95
CA VAL A 73 -5.84 -7.09 12.90
C VAL A 73 -6.17 -6.23 14.13
N LYS A 74 -7.41 -6.26 14.62
CA LYS A 74 -7.83 -5.55 15.85
C LYS A 74 -7.04 -5.98 17.10
N GLN A 75 -6.46 -7.17 17.09
CA GLN A 75 -5.72 -7.73 18.23
C GLN A 75 -4.24 -7.32 18.21
N SER A 76 -3.77 -6.62 17.18
CA SER A 76 -2.37 -6.24 17.03
C SER A 76 -2.14 -4.73 17.10
N ASP A 77 -1.71 -4.26 18.25
CA ASP A 77 -1.23 -2.88 18.40
C ASP A 77 0.01 -2.61 17.52
N THR A 78 0.80 -3.64 17.25
CA THR A 78 2.01 -3.57 16.40
C THR A 78 1.67 -3.17 14.98
N ILE A 79 0.65 -3.78 14.37
CA ILE A 79 0.20 -3.45 13.01
C ILE A 79 -0.29 -2.00 12.97
N GLN A 80 -1.10 -1.59 13.94
CA GLN A 80 -1.64 -0.24 14.03
C GLN A 80 -0.53 0.80 14.16
N ALA A 81 0.39 0.61 15.11
CA ALA A 81 1.50 1.54 15.36
C ALA A 81 2.42 1.68 14.14
N LYS A 82 2.83 0.58 13.52
CA LYS A 82 3.69 0.62 12.33
C LYS A 82 3.01 1.26 11.13
N SER A 83 1.70 1.04 10.94
CA SER A 83 0.94 1.61 9.83
C SER A 83 0.80 3.14 9.92
N GLN A 84 0.96 3.74 11.09
CA GLN A 84 0.99 5.20 11.22
C GLN A 84 2.24 5.84 10.58
N ASN A 85 3.32 5.10 10.38
CA ASN A 85 4.56 5.67 9.85
C ASN A 85 4.39 6.18 8.41
N ILE A 86 3.74 5.41 7.53
CA ILE A 86 3.49 5.86 6.16
C ILE A 86 2.53 7.06 6.11
N ILE A 87 1.55 7.10 7.02
CA ILE A 87 0.62 8.23 7.09
C ILE A 87 1.36 9.52 7.49
N ARG A 88 2.27 9.46 8.47
CA ARG A 88 3.11 10.60 8.85
C ARG A 88 4.05 11.03 7.73
N ALA A 89 4.63 10.07 7.00
CA ALA A 89 5.47 10.38 5.85
C ALA A 89 4.68 11.10 4.75
N LEU A 90 3.47 10.63 4.43
CA LEU A 90 2.59 11.30 3.48
C LEU A 90 2.16 12.69 3.96
N GLU A 91 1.87 12.86 5.25
CA GLU A 91 1.55 14.16 5.85
C GLU A 91 2.70 15.16 5.65
N ASP A 92 3.95 14.75 5.91
CA ASP A 92 5.11 15.59 5.68
C ASP A 92 5.31 15.94 4.20
N ILE A 93 5.16 14.96 3.29
CA ILE A 93 5.27 15.20 1.84
C ILE A 93 4.20 16.18 1.38
N LEU A 94 2.95 15.99 1.80
CA LEU A 94 1.84 16.87 1.44
C LEU A 94 2.06 18.29 1.94
N ARG A 95 2.51 18.46 3.18
CA ARG A 95 2.84 19.77 3.76
C ARG A 95 3.94 20.46 2.95
N ARG A 96 5.04 19.78 2.65
CA ARG A 96 6.14 20.35 1.84
C ARG A 96 5.69 20.71 0.42
N GLY A 97 4.86 19.88 -0.21
CA GLY A 97 4.31 20.16 -1.54
C GLY A 97 3.33 21.35 -1.56
N GLU A 98 2.54 21.52 -0.49
CA GLU A 98 1.68 22.70 -0.32
C GLU A 98 2.50 23.98 -0.10
N GLU A 99 3.53 23.91 0.75
CA GLU A 99 4.45 25.04 1.02
C GLU A 99 5.22 25.48 -0.23
N SER A 100 5.60 24.54 -1.11
CA SER A 100 6.27 24.83 -2.39
C SER A 100 5.30 25.29 -3.50
N GLY A 101 3.98 25.15 -3.30
CA GLY A 101 2.97 25.44 -4.30
C GLY A 101 2.81 24.40 -5.39
N GLU A 102 3.43 23.24 -5.25
CA GLU A 102 3.29 22.11 -6.19
C GLU A 102 2.00 21.33 -5.97
N PHE A 103 1.57 21.21 -4.71
CA PHE A 103 0.36 20.48 -4.34
C PHE A 103 -0.73 21.42 -3.84
N ARG A 104 -1.96 21.06 -4.16
CA ARG A 104 -3.14 21.75 -3.64
C ARG A 104 -3.28 21.54 -2.13
N ALA A 105 -3.86 22.50 -1.45
CA ALA A 105 -4.14 22.45 -0.03
C ALA A 105 -5.25 21.46 0.34
N GLY A 106 -5.20 20.98 1.58
CA GLY A 106 -6.29 20.24 2.19
C GLY A 106 -6.43 18.77 1.77
N VAL A 107 -5.38 18.18 1.18
CA VAL A 107 -5.36 16.74 0.89
C VAL A 107 -5.12 15.96 2.18
N HIS A 108 -6.02 15.05 2.50
CA HIS A 108 -5.89 14.22 3.69
C HIS A 108 -4.95 13.03 3.43
N PRO A 109 -3.92 12.79 4.27
CA PRO A 109 -2.90 11.75 4.00
C PRO A 109 -3.48 10.32 3.97
N ILE A 110 -4.49 10.00 4.79
CA ILE A 110 -5.17 8.69 4.76
C ILE A 110 -5.93 8.49 3.46
N ASP A 111 -6.60 9.52 2.94
CA ASP A 111 -7.35 9.43 1.68
C ASP A 111 -6.40 9.23 0.49
N LEU A 112 -5.26 9.91 0.52
CA LEU A 112 -4.21 9.70 -0.48
C LEU A 112 -3.63 8.26 -0.41
N HIS A 113 -3.35 7.77 0.80
CA HIS A 113 -2.92 6.38 0.99
C HIS A 113 -3.97 5.39 0.48
N LEU A 114 -5.25 5.62 0.78
CA LEU A 114 -6.35 4.79 0.30
C LEU A 114 -6.42 4.80 -1.23
N MET A 115 -6.30 5.95 -1.88
CA MET A 115 -6.30 6.08 -3.34
C MET A 115 -5.19 5.26 -3.98
N ILE A 116 -3.96 5.37 -3.49
CA ILE A 116 -2.80 4.63 -3.99
C ILE A 116 -2.99 3.12 -3.77
N SER A 117 -3.29 2.74 -2.53
CA SER A 117 -3.42 1.33 -2.13
C SER A 117 -4.59 0.63 -2.82
N SER A 118 -5.73 1.31 -3.00
CA SER A 118 -6.91 0.70 -3.62
C SER A 118 -6.64 0.24 -5.05
N PHE A 119 -5.96 1.04 -5.86
CA PHE A 119 -5.61 0.64 -7.22
C PHE A 119 -4.62 -0.53 -7.23
N CYS A 120 -3.53 -0.41 -6.47
CA CYS A 120 -2.47 -1.43 -6.42
C CYS A 120 -3.01 -2.76 -5.87
N PHE A 121 -3.81 -2.70 -4.79
CA PHE A 121 -4.40 -3.87 -4.16
C PHE A 121 -5.45 -4.53 -5.04
N TYR A 122 -6.41 -3.78 -5.59
CA TYR A 122 -7.48 -4.31 -6.44
C TYR A 122 -6.92 -5.06 -7.64
N ARG A 123 -5.89 -4.52 -8.27
CA ARG A 123 -5.23 -5.12 -9.41
C ARG A 123 -4.74 -6.55 -9.14
N ILE A 124 -4.27 -6.81 -7.93
CA ILE A 124 -3.75 -8.12 -7.53
C ILE A 124 -4.84 -9.00 -6.92
N SER A 125 -5.68 -8.46 -6.03
CA SER A 125 -6.76 -9.22 -5.38
C SER A 125 -7.78 -9.76 -6.37
N ASN A 126 -8.07 -9.02 -7.43
CA ASN A 126 -9.06 -9.36 -8.45
C ASN A 126 -8.45 -9.85 -9.77
N ARG A 127 -7.12 -10.07 -9.82
CA ARG A 127 -6.41 -10.35 -11.07
C ARG A 127 -7.00 -11.51 -11.88
N HIS A 128 -7.42 -12.59 -11.22
CA HIS A 128 -7.96 -13.77 -11.91
C HIS A 128 -9.32 -13.49 -12.54
N THR A 129 -10.27 -12.98 -11.75
CA THR A 129 -11.62 -12.67 -12.25
C THR A 129 -11.61 -11.56 -13.28
N PHE A 130 -10.82 -10.51 -13.04
CA PHE A 130 -10.69 -9.39 -13.98
C PHE A 130 -10.08 -9.84 -15.31
N SER A 131 -9.02 -10.66 -15.26
CA SER A 131 -8.38 -11.17 -16.48
C SER A 131 -9.30 -12.06 -17.30
N GLU A 132 -10.08 -12.93 -16.66
CA GLU A 132 -11.05 -13.79 -17.35
C GLU A 132 -12.21 -12.99 -17.96
N ILE A 133 -12.74 -12.00 -17.24
CA ILE A 133 -13.86 -11.19 -17.71
C ILE A 133 -13.46 -10.29 -18.89
N PHE A 134 -12.31 -9.64 -18.80
CA PHE A 134 -11.87 -8.63 -19.76
C PHE A 134 -10.81 -9.12 -20.75
N GLN A 135 -10.43 -10.41 -20.70
CA GLN A 135 -9.43 -11.04 -21.57
C GLN A 135 -8.11 -10.27 -21.61
N ILE A 136 -7.61 -9.91 -20.43
CA ILE A 136 -6.35 -9.15 -20.26
C ILE A 136 -5.42 -9.85 -19.29
N GLU A 137 -4.14 -9.97 -19.62
CA GLU A 137 -3.09 -10.46 -18.72
C GLU A 137 -2.56 -9.33 -17.81
N LEU A 138 -3.15 -9.19 -16.62
CA LEU A 138 -2.74 -8.14 -15.67
C LEU A 138 -1.29 -8.28 -15.19
N TRP A 139 -0.70 -9.47 -15.30
CA TRP A 139 0.68 -9.76 -14.87
C TRP A 139 1.72 -9.66 -15.98
N SER A 140 1.33 -9.37 -17.23
CA SER A 140 2.30 -9.13 -18.29
C SER A 140 3.09 -7.84 -18.03
N ASP A 141 4.36 -7.80 -18.39
CA ASP A 141 5.23 -6.65 -18.13
C ASP A 141 4.72 -5.37 -18.81
N GLU A 142 4.16 -5.50 -20.01
CA GLU A 142 3.54 -4.36 -20.71
C GLU A 142 2.38 -3.75 -19.92
N VAL A 143 1.46 -4.59 -19.42
CA VAL A 143 0.30 -4.13 -18.65
C VAL A 143 0.74 -3.57 -17.30
N LYS A 144 1.73 -4.19 -16.64
CA LYS A 144 2.30 -3.67 -15.39
C LYS A 144 2.85 -2.25 -15.56
N GLN A 145 3.70 -2.03 -16.57
CA GLN A 145 4.30 -0.71 -16.82
C GLN A 145 3.24 0.34 -17.13
N ARG A 146 2.27 -0.01 -17.98
CA ARG A 146 1.15 0.89 -18.31
C ARG A 146 0.32 1.26 -17.07
N HIS A 147 -0.02 0.30 -16.22
CA HIS A 147 -0.80 0.52 -15.01
C HIS A 147 -0.01 1.30 -13.95
N LYS A 148 1.29 1.04 -13.80
CA LYS A 148 2.15 1.81 -12.89
C LYS A 148 2.22 3.29 -13.33
N ALA A 149 2.46 3.55 -14.60
CA ALA A 149 2.46 4.91 -15.13
C ALA A 149 1.10 5.60 -14.96
N MET A 150 0.01 4.87 -15.19
CA MET A 150 -1.35 5.40 -15.06
C MET A 150 -1.67 5.83 -13.62
N ILE A 151 -1.34 5.01 -12.62
CA ILE A 151 -1.62 5.39 -11.22
C ILE A 151 -0.71 6.53 -10.74
N CYS A 152 0.56 6.56 -11.16
CA CYS A 152 1.45 7.68 -10.88
C CYS A 152 0.88 9.00 -11.45
N ASP A 153 0.50 9.02 -12.71
CA ASP A 153 -0.10 10.20 -13.36
C ASP A 153 -1.41 10.63 -12.68
N ALA A 154 -2.29 9.67 -12.37
CA ALA A 154 -3.56 9.95 -11.70
C ALA A 154 -3.37 10.61 -10.33
N VAL A 155 -2.46 10.07 -9.51
CA VAL A 155 -2.17 10.60 -8.17
C VAL A 155 -1.55 11.99 -8.26
N LEU A 156 -0.56 12.20 -9.14
CA LEU A 156 0.09 13.51 -9.27
C LEU A 156 -0.86 14.56 -9.84
N ARG A 157 -1.74 14.23 -10.78
CA ARG A 157 -2.80 15.16 -11.26
C ARG A 157 -3.80 15.50 -10.17
N TYR A 158 -4.15 14.53 -9.32
CA TYR A 158 -5.02 14.79 -8.19
C TYR A 158 -4.38 15.76 -7.18
N LEU A 159 -3.07 15.68 -6.97
CA LEU A 159 -2.34 16.53 -6.04
C LEU A 159 -2.02 17.92 -6.60
N LYS A 160 -1.93 18.07 -7.89
CA LYS A 160 -1.49 19.32 -8.52
C LYS A 160 -2.35 20.53 -8.09
N ALA A 161 -1.67 21.63 -7.74
CA ALA A 161 -2.27 22.93 -7.43
C ALA A 161 -2.95 23.58 -8.66
#